data_1101edb8b6433041cb138ba758d2ff2d
#
_entry.id   1101edb8b6433041cb138ba758d2ff2d
#
_cell.length_a   1.000
_cell.length_b   1.000
_cell.length_c   1.000
_cell.angle_alpha   90.00
_cell.angle_beta   90.00
_cell.angle_gamma   90.00
#
_symmetry.space_group_name_H-M   'P 1'
#
loop_
_entity.id
_entity.type
_entity.pdbx_description
1 polymer ?
#
loop_
_entity_poly.entity_id
_entity_poly.type
_entity_poly.pdbx_seq_one_letter_code
_entity_poly.pdbx_strand_id
1 'polypeptide(L)'
;KKRDFFHEGMREFQDLFDGRRTAEAIETNRKHYEFWEDEKELIKNAQFFFIASSWKGYIDCNIKSGDPGFVKILNGGIIEYPEYDGNSMYRTAGNIIKNPNVALLFVNFDGKSRRIRINGQASIHRDRESLEKHYGAKFVVRIKCEIYPNCPRYVPNLKESKPSPHVPRKGKGVPPPPEWKQRDYIRDILPDGDPHRKK
;
A
#
# COMPACT_ATOMS: atom_id res chain seq x y z
N LYS A 1 -0.28 -24.91 8.15
CA LYS A 1 1.11 -24.74 8.68
C LYS A 1 1.43 -23.27 8.70
N LYS A 2 1.94 -22.75 9.83
CA LYS A 2 2.49 -21.39 9.91
C LYS A 2 3.70 -21.32 8.97
N ARG A 3 3.73 -20.36 8.05
CA ARG A 3 4.83 -20.19 7.11
C ARG A 3 6.06 -19.70 7.87
N ASP A 4 7.23 -20.30 7.64
CA ASP A 4 8.48 -19.80 8.19
C ASP A 4 8.77 -18.39 7.64
N PHE A 5 9.32 -17.53 8.47
CA PHE A 5 9.66 -16.16 8.06
C PHE A 5 10.81 -16.14 7.04
N PHE A 6 11.73 -17.07 7.16
CA PHE A 6 12.86 -17.24 6.24
C PHE A 6 12.73 -18.57 5.49
N HIS A 7 12.70 -18.55 4.18
CA HIS A 7 12.79 -19.72 3.33
C HIS A 7 14.25 -20.11 3.07
N GLU A 8 14.48 -21.28 2.46
CA GLU A 8 15.81 -21.87 2.21
C GLU A 8 16.79 -20.92 1.50
N GLY A 9 16.36 -20.22 0.46
CA GLY A 9 17.21 -19.25 -0.25
C GLY A 9 17.64 -18.06 0.61
N MET A 10 16.77 -17.59 1.55
CA MET A 10 17.18 -16.58 2.52
C MET A 10 18.19 -17.15 3.52
N ARG A 11 18.01 -18.40 3.93
CA ARG A 11 18.92 -19.08 4.86
C ARG A 11 20.29 -19.30 4.23
N GLU A 12 20.37 -19.64 2.95
CA GLU A 12 21.63 -19.78 2.21
C GLU A 12 22.44 -18.47 2.25
N PHE A 13 21.83 -17.32 1.98
CA PHE A 13 22.49 -16.01 2.06
C PHE A 13 22.87 -15.62 3.50
N GLN A 14 22.05 -15.97 4.48
CA GLN A 14 22.37 -15.75 5.88
C GLN A 14 23.62 -16.54 6.30
N ASP A 15 23.76 -17.76 5.84
CA ASP A 15 24.91 -18.60 6.12
C ASP A 15 26.16 -18.13 5.38
N LEU A 16 26.02 -17.74 4.11
CA LEU A 16 27.12 -17.22 3.29
C LEU A 16 27.81 -16.00 3.93
N PHE A 17 27.03 -15.14 4.58
CA PHE A 17 27.52 -13.90 5.20
C PHE A 17 27.54 -13.93 6.75
N ASP A 18 27.48 -15.11 7.36
CA ASP A 18 27.43 -15.31 8.83
C ASP A 18 26.33 -14.46 9.51
N GLY A 19 25.18 -14.28 8.82
CA GLY A 19 24.09 -13.41 9.24
C GLY A 19 22.96 -14.10 9.97
N ARG A 20 22.95 -15.45 10.10
CA ARG A 20 21.82 -16.22 10.62
C ARG A 20 21.42 -15.79 12.02
N ARG A 21 22.37 -15.68 12.95
CA ARG A 21 22.13 -15.26 14.34
C ARG A 21 21.48 -13.88 14.42
N THR A 22 21.97 -12.93 13.60
CA THR A 22 21.42 -11.58 13.52
C THR A 22 20.01 -11.59 12.96
N ALA A 23 19.76 -12.35 11.90
CA ALA A 23 18.43 -12.45 11.28
C ALA A 23 17.41 -13.05 12.26
N GLU A 24 17.76 -14.09 13.01
CA GLU A 24 16.90 -14.70 14.01
C GLU A 24 16.60 -13.77 15.20
N ALA A 25 17.60 -13.03 15.65
CA ALA A 25 17.42 -12.03 16.70
C ALA A 25 16.47 -10.89 16.24
N ILE A 26 16.59 -10.45 14.98
CA ILE A 26 15.68 -9.46 14.40
C ILE A 26 14.27 -10.03 14.28
N GLU A 27 14.08 -11.25 13.78
CA GLU A 27 12.77 -11.88 13.71
C GLU A 27 12.12 -11.94 15.10
N THR A 28 12.85 -12.47 16.09
CA THR A 28 12.32 -12.66 17.45
C THR A 28 11.92 -11.35 18.13
N ASN A 29 12.71 -10.28 17.95
CA ASN A 29 12.53 -9.05 18.70
C ASN A 29 11.79 -7.96 17.93
N ARG A 30 11.67 -8.07 16.59
CA ARG A 30 11.14 -6.98 15.75
C ARG A 30 9.94 -7.36 14.91
N LYS A 31 9.67 -8.65 14.71
CA LYS A 31 8.44 -9.09 14.04
C LYS A 31 7.28 -9.07 15.02
N HIS A 32 6.19 -8.43 14.63
CA HIS A 32 4.99 -8.29 15.46
C HIS A 32 3.73 -8.20 14.59
N TYR A 33 2.57 -8.19 15.25
CA TYR A 33 1.26 -8.23 14.59
C TYR A 33 0.35 -7.07 14.98
N GLU A 34 0.79 -6.21 15.90
CA GLU A 34 0.12 -4.99 16.31
C GLU A 34 1.08 -3.81 16.15
N PHE A 35 0.62 -2.72 15.54
CA PHE A 35 1.47 -1.56 15.28
C PHE A 35 1.91 -0.88 16.57
N TRP A 36 3.20 -0.58 16.66
CA TRP A 36 3.74 0.27 17.70
C TRP A 36 3.36 1.74 17.47
N GLU A 37 3.47 2.57 18.49
CA GLU A 37 2.99 3.96 18.41
C GLU A 37 3.72 4.79 17.34
N ASP A 38 5.02 4.61 17.19
CA ASP A 38 5.82 5.29 16.17
C ASP A 38 5.48 4.81 14.73
N GLU A 39 5.05 3.57 14.58
CA GLU A 39 4.56 3.01 13.32
C GLU A 39 3.17 3.55 12.97
N LYS A 40 2.30 3.64 13.96
CA LYS A 40 0.97 4.27 13.81
C LYS A 40 1.11 5.72 13.37
N GLU A 41 2.03 6.46 13.98
CA GLU A 41 2.34 7.85 13.60
C GLU A 41 2.81 7.92 12.14
N LEU A 42 3.74 7.05 11.73
CA LEU A 42 4.23 7.01 10.35
C LEU A 42 3.11 6.71 9.35
N ILE A 43 2.28 5.70 9.62
CA ILE A 43 1.16 5.31 8.76
C ILE A 43 0.12 6.44 8.69
N LYS A 44 -0.22 7.07 9.82
CA LYS A 44 -1.20 8.16 9.89
C LYS A 44 -0.76 9.37 9.06
N ASN A 45 0.53 9.67 9.04
CA ASN A 45 1.08 10.82 8.31
C ASN A 45 1.53 10.48 6.89
N ALA A 46 1.47 9.21 6.50
CA ALA A 46 1.87 8.78 5.16
C ALA A 46 0.94 9.37 4.09
N GLN A 47 1.53 9.89 3.03
CA GLN A 47 0.83 10.32 1.82
C GLN A 47 0.85 9.26 0.73
N PHE A 48 1.69 8.25 0.88
CA PHE A 48 1.79 7.12 -0.03
C PHE A 48 2.45 5.92 0.66
N PHE A 49 2.30 4.77 0.04
CA PHE A 49 3.07 3.55 0.30
C PHE A 49 3.20 2.74 -0.98
N PHE A 50 4.14 1.82 -1.01
CA PHE A 50 4.28 0.85 -2.10
C PHE A 50 3.62 -0.46 -1.71
N ILE A 51 2.96 -1.09 -2.68
CA ILE A 51 2.36 -2.42 -2.53
C ILE A 51 2.82 -3.33 -3.64
N ALA A 52 3.28 -4.52 -3.29
CA ALA A 52 3.57 -5.60 -4.20
C ALA A 52 2.48 -6.68 -4.08
N SER A 53 2.05 -7.20 -5.22
CA SER A 53 1.09 -8.30 -5.32
C SER A 53 1.49 -9.25 -6.45
N SER A 54 1.06 -10.51 -6.39
CA SER A 54 1.39 -11.46 -7.44
C SER A 54 0.37 -12.59 -7.55
N TRP A 55 0.23 -13.11 -8.77
CA TRP A 55 -0.50 -14.33 -9.06
C TRP A 55 0.12 -15.04 -10.26
N LYS A 56 0.59 -16.28 -10.09
CA LYS A 56 1.13 -17.13 -11.19
C LYS A 56 2.06 -16.39 -12.17
N GLY A 57 3.01 -15.60 -11.65
CA GLY A 57 3.94 -14.82 -12.47
C GLY A 57 3.44 -13.42 -12.88
N TYR A 58 2.18 -13.08 -12.67
CA TYR A 58 1.68 -11.71 -12.79
C TYR A 58 2.12 -10.90 -11.57
N ILE A 59 3.30 -10.30 -11.66
CA ILE A 59 3.87 -9.48 -10.60
C ILE A 59 3.45 -8.03 -10.82
N ASP A 60 3.03 -7.36 -9.75
CA ASP A 60 2.70 -5.94 -9.75
C ASP A 60 3.33 -5.26 -8.54
N CYS A 61 3.99 -4.14 -8.78
CA CYS A 61 4.46 -3.22 -7.75
C CYS A 61 3.85 -1.86 -8.05
N ASN A 62 3.07 -1.33 -7.11
CA ASN A 62 2.31 -0.12 -7.31
C ASN A 62 2.50 0.84 -6.14
N ILE A 63 2.27 2.12 -6.39
CA ILE A 63 2.17 3.17 -5.37
C ILE A 63 0.69 3.44 -5.08
N LYS A 64 0.33 3.49 -3.81
CA LYS A 64 -0.97 3.95 -3.34
C LYS A 64 -0.78 5.26 -2.59
N SER A 65 -1.61 6.23 -2.88
CA SER A 65 -1.43 7.56 -2.31
C SER A 65 -2.75 8.24 -1.98
N GLY A 66 -2.68 9.16 -1.04
CA GLY A 66 -3.80 9.96 -0.57
C GLY A 66 -3.32 11.08 0.34
N ASP A 67 -4.24 11.83 0.90
CA ASP A 67 -3.92 12.79 1.95
C ASP A 67 -3.55 12.06 3.24
N PRO A 68 -2.77 12.64 4.16
CA PRO A 68 -2.49 12.05 5.46
C PRO A 68 -3.77 11.52 6.13
N GLY A 69 -3.72 10.29 6.62
CA GLY A 69 -4.88 9.59 7.17
C GLY A 69 -5.71 8.80 6.16
N PHE A 70 -5.32 8.74 4.87
CA PHE A 70 -6.01 7.87 3.90
C PHE A 70 -5.86 6.39 4.22
N VAL A 71 -4.77 5.99 4.85
CA VAL A 71 -4.62 4.65 5.44
C VAL A 71 -5.14 4.70 6.87
N LYS A 72 -6.09 3.82 7.19
CA LYS A 72 -6.67 3.70 8.53
C LYS A 72 -6.19 2.43 9.21
N ILE A 73 -5.85 2.54 10.48
CA ILE A 73 -5.60 1.39 11.35
C ILE A 73 -6.92 1.08 12.06
N LEU A 74 -7.46 -0.11 11.84
CA LEU A 74 -8.78 -0.50 12.39
C LEU A 74 -8.63 -1.12 13.78
N ASN A 75 -7.86 -2.20 13.88
CA ASN A 75 -7.59 -2.94 15.11
C ASN A 75 -6.17 -3.45 15.06
N GLY A 76 -5.38 -3.19 16.10
CA GLY A 76 -4.08 -3.79 16.31
C GLY A 76 -3.22 -3.86 15.05
N GLY A 77 -3.32 -4.94 14.31
CA GLY A 77 -2.54 -5.21 13.10
C GLY A 77 -3.35 -5.19 11.80
N ILE A 78 -4.49 -4.50 11.74
CA ILE A 78 -5.31 -4.41 10.53
C ILE A 78 -5.32 -2.97 10.03
N ILE A 79 -4.93 -2.79 8.77
CA ILE A 79 -5.05 -1.51 8.05
C ILE A 79 -6.05 -1.60 6.91
N GLU A 80 -6.55 -0.44 6.51
CA GLU A 80 -7.44 -0.33 5.37
C GLU A 80 -7.11 0.96 4.58
N TYR A 81 -7.18 0.89 3.24
CA TYR A 81 -6.96 2.03 2.36
C TYR A 81 -7.95 2.04 1.19
N PRO A 82 -8.27 3.24 0.65
CA PRO A 82 -9.16 3.38 -0.49
C PRO A 82 -8.44 3.10 -1.81
N GLU A 83 -9.12 2.45 -2.72
CA GLU A 83 -8.80 2.47 -4.14
C GLU A 83 -9.65 3.52 -4.84
N TYR A 84 -8.99 4.53 -5.37
CA TYR A 84 -9.61 5.59 -6.13
C TYR A 84 -9.79 5.23 -7.61
N ASP A 85 -10.40 6.10 -8.37
CA ASP A 85 -10.46 5.96 -9.81
C ASP A 85 -9.07 5.93 -10.44
N GLY A 86 -8.86 5.02 -11.38
CA GLY A 86 -7.57 4.77 -12.02
C GLY A 86 -7.72 4.41 -13.50
N ASN A 87 -6.74 3.71 -14.03
CA ASN A 87 -6.64 3.36 -15.45
C ASN A 87 -7.46 2.13 -15.88
N SER A 88 -8.33 1.62 -15.03
CA SER A 88 -9.17 0.44 -15.26
C SER A 88 -8.43 -0.90 -15.45
N MET A 89 -7.12 -0.96 -15.28
CA MET A 89 -6.37 -2.22 -15.39
C MET A 89 -6.52 -3.13 -14.18
N TYR A 90 -6.78 -2.59 -12.99
CA TYR A 90 -7.02 -3.33 -11.74
C TYR A 90 -5.96 -4.41 -11.41
N ARG A 91 -4.71 -4.20 -11.81
CA ARG A 91 -3.64 -5.21 -11.65
C ARG A 91 -3.46 -5.67 -10.19
N THR A 92 -3.30 -4.73 -9.27
CA THR A 92 -3.19 -5.03 -7.83
C THR A 92 -4.44 -5.75 -7.31
N ALA A 93 -5.64 -5.23 -7.61
CA ALA A 93 -6.91 -5.81 -7.16
C ALA A 93 -7.15 -7.20 -7.75
N GLY A 94 -6.86 -7.39 -9.04
CA GLY A 94 -6.97 -8.68 -9.72
C GLY A 94 -6.06 -9.73 -9.10
N ASN A 95 -4.80 -9.37 -8.77
CA ASN A 95 -3.90 -10.27 -8.07
C ASN A 95 -4.44 -10.63 -6.67
N ILE A 96 -4.91 -9.64 -5.89
CA ILE A 96 -5.43 -9.85 -4.54
C ILE A 96 -6.61 -10.85 -4.51
N ILE A 97 -7.53 -10.76 -5.48
CA ILE A 97 -8.68 -11.69 -5.58
C ILE A 97 -8.20 -13.15 -5.75
N LYS A 98 -7.07 -13.35 -6.43
CA LYS A 98 -6.53 -14.68 -6.72
C LYS A 98 -5.50 -15.16 -5.69
N ASN A 99 -4.78 -14.23 -5.10
CA ASN A 99 -3.75 -14.48 -4.08
C ASN A 99 -3.76 -13.31 -3.09
N PRO A 100 -4.26 -13.50 -1.87
CA PRO A 100 -4.37 -12.43 -0.89
C PRO A 100 -3.02 -11.95 -0.34
N ASN A 101 -1.93 -12.65 -0.61
CA ASN A 101 -0.62 -12.29 -0.07
C ASN A 101 -0.07 -11.05 -0.76
N VAL A 102 0.25 -10.04 0.03
CA VAL A 102 0.79 -8.76 -0.40
C VAL A 102 1.98 -8.37 0.46
N ALA A 103 2.83 -7.51 -0.10
CA ALA A 103 3.87 -6.84 0.68
C ALA A 103 3.72 -5.33 0.54
N LEU A 104 3.84 -4.60 1.66
CA LEU A 104 3.77 -3.14 1.69
C LEU A 104 5.09 -2.56 2.21
N LEU A 105 5.42 -1.39 1.69
CA LEU A 105 6.54 -0.60 2.14
C LEU A 105 6.08 0.83 2.42
N PHE A 106 6.03 1.20 3.69
CA PHE A 106 5.95 2.59 4.11
C PHE A 106 7.35 3.14 4.29
N VAL A 107 7.60 4.31 3.74
CA VAL A 107 8.90 4.97 3.83
C VAL A 107 8.71 6.47 3.98
N ASN A 108 9.50 7.07 4.86
CA ASN A 108 9.55 8.50 5.09
C ASN A 108 10.89 9.05 4.55
N PHE A 109 10.83 10.16 3.81
CA PHE A 109 11.98 10.80 3.19
C PHE A 109 12.38 12.13 3.86
N ASP A 110 11.82 12.47 5.03
CA ASP A 110 11.94 13.79 5.68
C ASP A 110 13.18 13.99 6.56
N GLY A 111 14.18 13.15 6.39
CA GLY A 111 15.44 13.23 7.15
C GLY A 111 15.47 12.45 8.45
N LYS A 112 14.34 12.10 9.02
CA LYS A 112 14.25 11.12 10.13
C LYS A 112 14.04 9.70 9.61
N SER A 113 14.37 9.49 8.37
CA SER A 113 14.18 8.28 7.56
C SER A 113 13.67 7.07 8.34
N ARG A 114 12.38 6.80 8.24
CA ARG A 114 11.75 5.62 8.81
C ARG A 114 11.24 4.72 7.68
N ARG A 115 11.29 3.43 7.90
CA ARG A 115 10.76 2.45 6.97
C ARG A 115 10.10 1.32 7.74
N ILE A 116 8.89 0.96 7.31
CA ILE A 116 8.16 -0.20 7.80
C ILE A 116 7.89 -1.12 6.62
N ARG A 117 8.18 -2.40 6.77
CA ARG A 117 7.76 -3.43 5.84
C ARG A 117 6.67 -4.28 6.46
N ILE A 118 5.66 -4.58 5.66
CA ILE A 118 4.50 -5.36 6.07
C ILE A 118 4.33 -6.49 5.06
N ASN A 119 4.26 -7.71 5.53
CA ASN A 119 3.63 -8.79 4.79
C ASN A 119 2.18 -8.89 5.27
N GLY A 120 1.25 -9.19 4.38
CA GLY A 120 -0.14 -9.25 4.81
C GLY A 120 -1.01 -10.10 3.92
N GLN A 121 -2.22 -10.32 4.42
CA GLN A 121 -3.31 -10.91 3.66
C GLN A 121 -4.36 -9.85 3.40
N ALA A 122 -4.56 -9.54 2.12
CA ALA A 122 -5.46 -8.50 1.66
C ALA A 122 -6.84 -9.06 1.29
N SER A 123 -7.88 -8.26 1.53
CA SER A 123 -9.25 -8.50 1.08
C SER A 123 -9.85 -7.22 0.51
N ILE A 124 -10.80 -7.38 -0.44
CA ILE A 124 -11.47 -6.25 -1.10
C ILE A 124 -12.87 -6.10 -0.55
N HIS A 125 -13.24 -4.89 -0.17
CA HIS A 125 -14.52 -4.53 0.43
C HIS A 125 -15.22 -3.46 -0.44
N ARG A 126 -16.51 -3.69 -0.73
CA ARG A 126 -17.38 -2.79 -1.51
C ARG A 126 -18.69 -2.49 -0.79
N ASP A 127 -18.80 -2.94 0.46
CA ASP A 127 -19.95 -2.65 1.29
C ASP A 127 -20.00 -1.15 1.65
N ARG A 128 -21.22 -0.68 1.91
CA ARG A 128 -21.48 0.73 2.18
C ARG A 128 -20.71 1.24 3.40
N GLU A 129 -20.63 0.45 4.45
CA GLU A 129 -19.94 0.83 5.69
C GLU A 129 -18.45 1.10 5.45
N SER A 130 -17.77 0.24 4.65
CA SER A 130 -16.37 0.42 4.28
C SER A 130 -16.17 1.66 3.40
N LEU A 131 -17.05 1.88 2.41
CA LEU A 131 -16.94 3.00 1.47
C LEU A 131 -17.20 4.36 2.14
N GLU A 132 -18.15 4.45 3.06
CA GLU A 132 -18.46 5.71 3.77
C GLU A 132 -17.27 6.24 4.59
N LYS A 133 -16.35 5.38 4.99
CA LYS A 133 -15.12 5.75 5.71
C LYS A 133 -14.07 6.42 4.81
N HIS A 134 -14.18 6.27 3.49
CA HIS A 134 -13.19 6.70 2.52
C HIS A 134 -13.84 7.46 1.35
N TYR A 135 -13.90 8.77 1.47
CA TYR A 135 -14.50 9.62 0.43
C TYR A 135 -13.85 9.41 -0.94
N GLY A 136 -14.67 9.13 -1.96
CA GLY A 136 -14.23 8.93 -3.34
C GLY A 136 -13.64 7.55 -3.65
N ALA A 137 -13.69 6.60 -2.70
CA ALA A 137 -13.24 5.25 -2.95
C ALA A 137 -14.20 4.47 -3.87
N LYS A 138 -13.67 3.74 -4.83
CA LYS A 138 -14.40 2.72 -5.61
C LYS A 138 -14.58 1.43 -4.83
N PHE A 139 -13.58 1.07 -4.08
CA PHE A 139 -13.55 -0.03 -3.13
C PHE A 139 -12.45 0.22 -2.10
N VAL A 140 -12.45 -0.59 -1.08
CA VAL A 140 -11.48 -0.52 0.03
C VAL A 140 -10.70 -1.82 0.09
N VAL A 141 -9.40 -1.73 0.29
CA VAL A 141 -8.55 -2.89 0.53
C VAL A 141 -8.19 -2.93 2.00
N ARG A 142 -8.51 -4.05 2.66
CA ARG A 142 -8.19 -4.31 4.06
C ARG A 142 -7.10 -5.36 4.16
N ILE A 143 -6.12 -5.14 5.03
CA ILE A 143 -4.94 -5.99 5.14
C ILE A 143 -4.71 -6.37 6.60
N LYS A 144 -4.66 -7.67 6.86
CA LYS A 144 -4.14 -8.22 8.11
C LYS A 144 -2.63 -8.32 8.02
N CYS A 145 -1.92 -7.62 8.90
CA CYS A 145 -0.49 -7.35 8.79
C CYS A 145 0.38 -8.27 9.64
N GLU A 146 1.52 -8.65 9.10
CA GLU A 146 2.71 -9.09 9.80
C GLU A 146 3.77 -8.00 9.59
N ILE A 147 4.22 -7.37 10.68
CA ILE A 147 5.01 -6.15 10.65
C ILE A 147 6.44 -6.47 11.05
N TYR A 148 7.42 -5.92 10.35
CA TYR A 148 8.82 -6.02 10.70
C TYR A 148 9.55 -4.75 10.31
N PRO A 149 9.79 -3.82 11.26
CA PRO A 149 10.47 -2.57 11.00
C PRO A 149 11.89 -2.84 10.51
N ASN A 150 12.40 -1.92 9.73
CA ASN A 150 13.63 -2.12 9.01
C ASN A 150 14.43 -0.82 8.95
N CYS A 151 15.74 -0.91 9.09
CA CYS A 151 16.62 0.25 9.08
C CYS A 151 16.61 0.96 7.72
N PRO A 152 16.34 2.27 7.66
CA PRO A 152 16.28 3.03 6.41
C PRO A 152 17.64 3.59 5.98
N ARG A 153 18.74 2.96 6.33
CA ARG A 153 20.12 3.46 6.19
C ARG A 153 20.42 4.10 4.82
N TYR A 154 19.85 3.54 3.77
CA TYR A 154 20.11 3.97 2.39
C TYR A 154 18.93 4.73 1.77
N VAL A 155 17.91 5.06 2.55
CA VAL A 155 16.79 5.88 2.06
C VAL A 155 17.25 7.33 1.97
N PRO A 156 17.13 7.97 0.79
CA PRO A 156 17.55 9.36 0.62
C PRO A 156 16.64 10.31 1.40
N ASN A 157 17.16 11.49 1.70
CA ASN A 157 16.38 12.60 2.24
C ASN A 157 15.86 13.47 1.09
N LEU A 158 14.53 13.58 0.98
CA LEU A 158 13.84 14.39 -0.05
C LEU A 158 13.07 15.52 0.66
N LYS A 159 13.39 16.76 0.33
CA LYS A 159 12.96 17.95 1.09
C LYS A 159 11.54 18.44 0.83
N GLU A 160 10.87 18.08 -0.27
CA GLU A 160 9.53 18.60 -0.57
C GLU A 160 8.60 17.52 -1.11
N SER A 161 7.40 17.43 -0.53
CA SER A 161 6.29 16.69 -1.11
C SER A 161 5.04 17.56 -1.15
N LYS A 162 4.37 17.64 -2.31
CA LYS A 162 3.06 18.27 -2.46
C LYS A 162 2.01 17.20 -2.71
N PRO A 163 0.84 17.25 -2.04
CA PRO A 163 -0.24 16.32 -2.30
C PRO A 163 -0.70 16.37 -3.76
N SER A 164 -1.01 15.20 -4.34
CA SER A 164 -1.51 15.12 -5.71
C SER A 164 -2.86 15.86 -5.85
N PRO A 165 -3.04 16.66 -6.93
CA PRO A 165 -4.33 17.32 -7.22
C PRO A 165 -5.44 16.32 -7.55
N HIS A 166 -5.10 15.08 -7.89
CA HIS A 166 -6.05 14.04 -8.28
C HIS A 166 -6.65 13.28 -7.09
N VAL A 167 -6.22 13.55 -5.85
CA VAL A 167 -6.82 12.94 -4.65
C VAL A 167 -8.22 13.49 -4.43
N PRO A 168 -9.27 12.63 -4.33
CA PRO A 168 -10.62 13.08 -4.03
C PRO A 168 -10.70 13.69 -2.63
N ARG A 169 -11.26 14.88 -2.52
CA ARG A 169 -11.44 15.60 -1.24
C ARG A 169 -12.87 16.08 -1.11
N LYS A 170 -13.48 15.81 0.07
CA LYS A 170 -14.83 16.25 0.37
C LYS A 170 -14.95 17.77 0.19
N GLY A 171 -15.97 18.22 -0.53
CA GLY A 171 -16.21 19.65 -0.79
C GLY A 171 -15.33 20.29 -1.86
N LYS A 172 -14.42 19.56 -2.50
CA LYS A 172 -13.56 20.09 -3.58
C LYS A 172 -14.02 19.73 -4.99
N GLY A 173 -15.16 19.03 -5.11
CA GLY A 173 -15.66 18.56 -6.39
C GLY A 173 -14.86 17.36 -6.95
N VAL A 174 -15.11 17.08 -8.22
CA VAL A 174 -14.40 16.00 -8.93
C VAL A 174 -12.95 16.44 -9.19
N PRO A 175 -11.95 15.60 -8.86
CA PRO A 175 -10.56 15.90 -9.18
C PRO A 175 -10.34 16.12 -10.67
N PRO A 176 -9.34 16.92 -11.08
CA PRO A 176 -9.07 17.14 -12.50
C PRO A 176 -8.71 15.82 -13.19
N PRO A 177 -9.11 15.64 -14.47
CA PRO A 177 -8.75 14.44 -15.21
C PRO A 177 -7.24 14.39 -15.44
N PRO A 178 -6.60 13.23 -15.33
CA PRO A 178 -5.25 13.06 -15.80
C PRO A 178 -5.22 13.17 -17.34
N GLU A 179 -4.13 13.70 -17.90
CA GLU A 179 -4.00 13.96 -19.34
C GLU A 179 -4.33 12.76 -20.23
N TRP A 180 -3.99 11.54 -19.81
CA TRP A 180 -4.24 10.35 -20.61
C TRP A 180 -5.73 10.07 -20.84
N LYS A 181 -6.65 10.48 -19.93
CA LYS A 181 -8.10 10.35 -20.11
C LYS A 181 -8.65 11.27 -21.21
N GLN A 182 -7.88 12.30 -21.58
CA GLN A 182 -8.27 13.26 -22.61
C GLN A 182 -7.81 12.86 -24.02
N ARG A 183 -6.98 11.81 -24.13
CA ARG A 183 -6.47 11.33 -25.41
C ARG A 183 -7.59 10.76 -26.28
N ASP A 184 -7.54 11.01 -27.60
CA ASP A 184 -8.59 10.65 -28.54
C ASP A 184 -8.98 9.17 -28.52
N TYR A 185 -8.00 8.27 -28.33
CA TYR A 185 -8.22 6.84 -28.27
C TYR A 185 -8.72 6.32 -26.90
N ILE A 186 -8.94 7.20 -25.91
CA ILE A 186 -9.41 6.85 -24.55
C ILE A 186 -10.70 7.57 -24.17
N ARG A 187 -10.80 8.87 -24.46
CA ARG A 187 -11.85 9.74 -23.91
C ARG A 187 -13.29 9.23 -24.13
N ASP A 188 -13.51 8.60 -25.27
CA ASP A 188 -14.85 8.16 -25.70
C ASP A 188 -15.19 6.72 -25.22
N ILE A 189 -14.19 5.98 -24.72
CA ILE A 189 -14.34 4.61 -24.21
C ILE A 189 -14.11 4.49 -22.71
N LEU A 190 -14.05 5.60 -21.99
CA LEU A 190 -14.01 5.57 -20.52
C LEU A 190 -15.24 4.83 -19.97
N PRO A 191 -15.13 4.17 -18.80
CA PRO A 191 -16.26 3.53 -18.13
C PRO A 191 -17.48 4.46 -18.00
N ASP A 192 -18.69 3.92 -18.08
CA ASP A 192 -19.94 4.72 -18.01
C ASP A 192 -20.05 5.56 -16.73
N GLY A 193 -19.55 5.04 -15.61
CA GLY A 193 -19.49 5.75 -14.33
C GLY A 193 -18.31 6.70 -14.16
N ASP A 194 -17.45 6.85 -15.17
CA ASP A 194 -16.28 7.73 -15.07
C ASP A 194 -16.74 9.21 -15.10
N PRO A 195 -16.37 10.01 -14.07
CA PRO A 195 -16.79 11.41 -13.99
C PRO A 195 -16.24 12.29 -15.13
N HIS A 196 -15.25 11.81 -15.87
CA HIS A 196 -14.63 12.53 -16.99
C HIS A 196 -15.05 12.01 -18.37
N ARG A 197 -15.92 10.99 -18.41
CA ARG A 197 -16.52 10.55 -19.68
C ARG A 197 -17.42 11.64 -20.23
N LYS A 198 -17.22 12.00 -21.49
CA LYS A 198 -18.19 12.88 -22.19
C LYS A 198 -19.50 12.12 -22.34
N LYS A 199 -20.58 12.74 -21.89
CA LYS A 199 -21.95 12.28 -22.14
C LYS A 199 -22.34 12.58 -23.56
#